data_7897323d0c29898bfe55e5eb5e062463
#
_entry.id   7897323d0c29898bfe55e5eb5e062463
#
_cell.length_a   1.000
_cell.length_b   1.000
_cell.length_c   1.000
_cell.angle_alpha   90.00
_cell.angle_beta   90.00
_cell.angle_gamma   90.00
#
_symmetry.space_group_name_H-M   'P 1'
#
loop_
_entity.id
_entity.type
_entity.pdbx_description
1 polymer ?
#
loop_
_entity_poly.entity_id
_entity_poly.type
_entity_poly.pdbx_seq_one_letter_code
_entity_poly.pdbx_strand_id
1 'polypeptide(L)'
;DRFENGLFMHSFLSPTDYHRQHAPLGGRVLEARVIHGQVYLEVEAVPVAEPEGTHTLKLKRNYDSLDLAGYQFAQSRALIVLETAIGLVAVLPIGMCQVSSVILSAEVGVSVRKGEELSYFQFGGSDIIVLFESASNVCFSAQKGIHYKMGTKIAQAFPVNSMGILCLWKKSMSSPTNWVKTFTSKTS
;
A
#
# COMPACT_ATOMS: atom_id res chain seq x y z
N ASP A 1 -10.01 1.52 -18.03
CA ASP A 1 -9.74 0.38 -17.45
C ASP A 1 -8.43 -0.38 -17.67
N ARG A 2 -7.30 0.38 -17.65
CA ARG A 2 -5.95 -0.18 -17.81
C ARG A 2 -5.57 -1.14 -16.68
N PHE A 3 -6.09 -0.95 -15.48
CA PHE A 3 -5.82 -1.79 -14.30
C PHE A 3 -6.87 -2.88 -14.06
N GLU A 4 -7.85 -3.01 -14.94
CA GLU A 4 -8.85 -4.07 -14.88
C GLU A 4 -8.18 -5.45 -14.94
N ASN A 5 -8.62 -6.37 -14.08
CA ASN A 5 -8.01 -7.70 -13.90
C ASN A 5 -6.51 -7.69 -13.55
N GLY A 6 -5.99 -6.54 -13.11
CA GLY A 6 -4.62 -6.40 -12.64
C GLY A 6 -4.41 -6.96 -11.23
N LEU A 7 -3.20 -6.75 -10.72
CA LEU A 7 -2.84 -7.10 -9.35
C LEU A 7 -2.76 -5.85 -8.50
N PHE A 8 -3.06 -5.98 -7.22
CA PHE A 8 -2.83 -4.88 -6.28
C PHE A 8 -2.32 -5.38 -4.94
N MET A 9 -1.68 -4.48 -4.22
CA MET A 9 -1.28 -4.65 -2.84
C MET A 9 -1.81 -3.47 -2.03
N HIS A 10 -2.43 -3.75 -0.89
CA HIS A 10 -2.89 -2.77 0.07
C HIS A 10 -2.07 -2.92 1.35
N SER A 11 -1.49 -1.84 1.83
CA SER A 11 -0.70 -1.79 3.06
C SER A 11 -1.26 -0.73 3.99
N PHE A 12 -1.56 -1.12 5.21
CA PHE A 12 -1.92 -0.21 6.29
C PHE A 12 -0.65 0.28 6.98
N LEU A 13 -0.58 1.56 7.26
CA LEU A 13 0.50 2.21 8.02
C LEU A 13 -0.03 2.67 9.37
N SER A 14 0.46 2.09 10.46
CA SER A 14 0.13 2.57 11.79
C SER A 14 0.76 3.95 12.06
N PRO A 15 0.29 4.71 13.05
CA PRO A 15 0.82 6.05 13.34
C PRO A 15 2.34 6.12 13.57
N THR A 16 2.96 5.02 13.97
CA THR A 16 4.41 4.94 14.24
C THR A 16 5.23 4.42 13.07
N ASP A 17 4.59 4.05 11.95
CA ASP A 17 5.29 3.54 10.79
C ASP A 17 5.90 4.64 9.94
N TYR A 18 6.70 4.22 8.97
CA TYR A 18 7.30 5.10 7.99
C TYR A 18 6.24 5.59 6.99
N HIS A 19 6.08 6.92 6.84
CA HIS A 19 4.99 7.56 6.10
C HIS A 19 5.42 8.28 4.81
N ARG A 20 6.55 7.87 4.22
CA ARG A 20 6.95 8.33 2.88
C ARG A 20 6.75 7.21 1.86
N GLN A 21 6.24 7.55 0.68
CA GLN A 21 6.03 6.62 -0.39
C GLN A 21 7.15 6.74 -1.41
N HIS A 22 7.66 5.60 -1.85
CA HIS A 22 8.77 5.50 -2.78
C HIS A 22 8.36 4.73 -4.03
N ALA A 23 9.00 5.05 -5.15
CA ALA A 23 8.77 4.38 -6.42
C ALA A 23 9.06 2.87 -6.29
N PRO A 24 8.06 2.00 -6.51
CA PRO A 24 8.26 0.55 -6.43
C PRO A 24 9.15 0.04 -7.57
N LEU A 25 9.19 0.77 -8.67
CA LEU A 25 9.99 0.54 -9.87
C LEU A 25 10.46 1.88 -10.43
N GLY A 26 11.57 1.87 -11.16
CA GLY A 26 11.96 3.03 -11.97
C GLY A 26 10.99 3.21 -13.15
N GLY A 27 10.68 4.47 -13.48
CA GLY A 27 9.77 4.79 -14.56
C GLY A 27 9.56 6.29 -14.72
N ARG A 28 8.75 6.66 -15.72
CA ARG A 28 8.35 8.04 -15.97
C ARG A 28 7.02 8.32 -15.28
N VAL A 29 6.91 9.43 -14.59
CA VAL A 29 5.67 9.88 -13.98
C VAL A 29 4.73 10.39 -15.07
N LEU A 30 3.61 9.70 -15.29
CA LEU A 30 2.57 10.11 -16.24
C LEU A 30 1.51 10.97 -15.60
N GLU A 31 1.19 10.70 -14.34
CA GLU A 31 0.18 11.42 -13.56
C GLU A 31 0.63 11.53 -12.10
N ALA A 32 0.43 12.70 -11.50
CA ALA A 32 0.63 12.94 -10.07
C ALA A 32 -0.35 14.03 -9.64
N ARG A 33 -1.38 13.66 -8.88
CA ARG A 33 -2.40 14.59 -8.39
C ARG A 33 -3.01 14.15 -7.08
N VAL A 34 -3.49 15.10 -6.31
CA VAL A 34 -4.30 14.86 -5.11
C VAL A 34 -5.77 14.82 -5.52
N ILE A 35 -6.48 13.84 -5.02
CA ILE A 35 -7.93 13.68 -5.14
C ILE A 35 -8.52 13.97 -3.78
N HIS A 36 -9.20 15.10 -3.66
CA HIS A 36 -9.86 15.47 -2.41
C HIS A 36 -11.05 14.57 -2.13
N GLY A 37 -11.21 14.19 -0.90
CA GLY A 37 -12.28 13.33 -0.42
C GLY A 37 -12.58 13.59 1.05
N GLN A 38 -13.24 12.64 1.67
CA GLN A 38 -13.57 12.68 3.09
C GLN A 38 -12.33 12.46 3.96
N VAL A 39 -12.48 12.75 5.24
CA VAL A 39 -11.45 12.59 6.26
C VAL A 39 -12.10 11.91 7.46
N TYR A 40 -11.99 10.59 7.56
CA TYR A 40 -12.53 9.84 8.68
C TYR A 40 -11.61 8.68 9.07
N LEU A 41 -11.85 8.10 10.22
CA LEU A 41 -11.09 6.98 10.76
C LEU A 41 -11.81 5.67 10.48
N GLU A 42 -11.23 4.82 9.67
CA GLU A 42 -11.76 3.48 9.36
C GLU A 42 -10.91 2.40 10.03
N VAL A 43 -10.83 2.47 11.36
CA VAL A 43 -10.15 1.47 12.19
C VAL A 43 -10.97 1.16 13.43
N GLU A 44 -10.92 -0.08 13.89
CA GLU A 44 -11.50 -0.49 15.16
C GLU A 44 -10.42 -0.60 16.24
N ALA A 45 -10.77 -0.20 17.46
CA ALA A 45 -9.92 -0.39 18.62
C ALA A 45 -10.18 -1.79 19.18
N VAL A 46 -9.23 -2.70 18.99
CA VAL A 46 -9.33 -4.06 19.51
C VAL A 46 -8.69 -4.14 20.90
N PRO A 47 -9.40 -4.65 21.92
CA PRO A 47 -8.80 -4.88 23.23
C PRO A 47 -7.66 -5.90 23.12
N VAL A 48 -6.50 -5.59 23.69
CA VAL A 48 -5.42 -6.56 23.83
C VAL A 48 -5.68 -7.37 25.08
N ALA A 49 -5.76 -8.69 24.97
CA ALA A 49 -5.83 -9.57 26.13
C ALA A 49 -4.57 -9.39 26.98
N GLU A 50 -4.73 -8.97 28.22
CA GLU A 50 -3.63 -8.93 29.18
C GLU A 50 -3.44 -10.31 29.82
N PRO A 51 -2.21 -10.70 30.16
CA PRO A 51 -1.97 -11.92 30.93
C PRO A 51 -2.71 -11.82 32.27
N GLU A 52 -3.35 -12.93 32.69
CA GLU A 52 -4.02 -13.01 33.98
C GLU A 52 -3.07 -12.58 35.11
N GLY A 53 -3.49 -11.59 35.90
CA GLY A 53 -2.75 -11.12 37.08
C GLY A 53 -2.21 -9.69 37.03
N THR A 54 -2.35 -8.97 35.96
CA THR A 54 -1.93 -7.54 35.86
C THR A 54 -3.13 -6.62 36.14
N HIS A 55 -3.22 -6.06 37.33
CA HIS A 55 -4.20 -5.03 37.69
C HIS A 55 -3.79 -3.63 37.20
N THR A 56 -3.44 -3.47 35.94
CA THR A 56 -3.16 -2.15 35.40
C THR A 56 -4.38 -1.63 34.62
N LEU A 57 -4.96 -0.56 35.11
CA LEU A 57 -6.10 0.18 34.52
C LEU A 57 -5.81 0.83 33.15
N LYS A 58 -4.77 0.42 32.43
CA LYS A 58 -4.49 0.92 31.08
C LYS A 58 -4.97 -0.10 30.06
N LEU A 59 -6.17 0.11 29.53
CA LEU A 59 -6.61 -0.58 28.32
C LEU A 59 -5.60 -0.31 27.18
N LYS A 60 -4.74 -1.28 26.91
CA LYS A 60 -3.98 -1.31 25.66
C LYS A 60 -4.97 -1.58 24.53
N ARG A 61 -5.12 -0.63 23.61
CA ARG A 61 -5.92 -0.79 22.41
C ARG A 61 -4.99 -0.90 21.21
N ASN A 62 -5.15 -1.93 20.42
CA ASN A 62 -4.59 -2.00 19.08
C ASN A 62 -5.64 -1.46 18.11
N TYR A 63 -5.18 -0.72 17.12
CA TYR A 63 -6.02 -0.34 15.99
C TYR A 63 -5.87 -1.40 14.90
N ASP A 64 -6.97 -1.93 14.45
CA ASP A 64 -7.04 -2.85 13.31
C ASP A 64 -7.88 -2.21 12.22
N SER A 65 -7.48 -2.37 10.97
CA SER A 65 -8.26 -1.88 9.86
C SER A 65 -9.29 -2.93 9.45
N LEU A 66 -10.52 -2.48 9.17
CA LEU A 66 -11.57 -3.36 8.69
C LEU A 66 -11.14 -4.07 7.39
N ASP A 67 -11.47 -5.37 7.28
CA ASP A 67 -11.21 -6.17 6.07
C ASP A 67 -12.28 -5.91 4.99
N LEU A 68 -12.77 -4.68 4.93
CA LEU A 68 -13.79 -4.23 4.00
C LEU A 68 -13.19 -3.23 3.01
N ALA A 69 -13.44 -3.46 1.73
CA ALA A 69 -13.11 -2.48 0.69
C ALA A 69 -14.19 -1.38 0.65
N GLY A 70 -13.78 -0.16 0.33
CA GLY A 70 -14.73 0.91 0.04
C GLY A 70 -14.32 2.28 0.58
N TYR A 71 -13.90 2.37 1.82
CA TYR A 71 -13.51 3.66 2.43
C TYR A 71 -12.37 4.35 1.66
N GLN A 72 -11.46 3.59 1.08
CA GLN A 72 -10.33 4.09 0.29
C GLN A 72 -10.78 4.95 -0.90
N PHE A 73 -11.98 4.67 -1.43
CA PHE A 73 -12.52 5.43 -2.56
C PHE A 73 -13.18 6.74 -2.15
N ALA A 74 -13.56 6.89 -0.88
CA ALA A 74 -14.16 8.10 -0.34
C ALA A 74 -13.14 9.05 0.29
N GLN A 75 -11.99 8.56 0.75
CA GLN A 75 -10.96 9.33 1.45
C GLN A 75 -10.15 10.22 0.51
N SER A 76 -9.61 11.32 1.07
CA SER A 76 -8.57 12.12 0.43
C SER A 76 -7.35 11.25 0.14
N ARG A 77 -6.86 11.28 -1.09
CA ARG A 77 -5.79 10.41 -1.58
C ARG A 77 -4.98 11.08 -2.67
N ALA A 78 -3.84 10.53 -3.01
CA ALA A 78 -3.16 10.88 -4.25
C ALA A 78 -3.24 9.73 -5.25
N LEU A 79 -3.10 10.06 -6.52
CA LEU A 79 -2.89 9.15 -7.62
C LEU A 79 -1.58 9.52 -8.30
N ILE A 80 -0.63 8.57 -8.31
CA ILE A 80 0.65 8.69 -9.01
C ILE A 80 0.72 7.50 -9.97
N VAL A 81 0.83 7.78 -11.27
CA VAL A 81 0.94 6.75 -12.32
C VAL A 81 2.33 6.79 -12.92
N LEU A 82 3.00 5.65 -12.90
CA LEU A 82 4.33 5.44 -13.46
C LEU A 82 4.25 4.56 -14.72
N GLU A 83 4.87 5.00 -15.79
CA GLU A 83 5.19 4.16 -16.94
C GLU A 83 6.51 3.45 -16.69
N THR A 84 6.48 2.12 -16.58
CA THR A 84 7.62 1.30 -16.16
C THR A 84 7.93 0.21 -17.18
N ALA A 85 9.04 -0.49 -17.00
CA ALA A 85 9.44 -1.61 -17.84
C ALA A 85 8.45 -2.82 -17.79
N ILE A 86 7.53 -2.85 -16.83
CA ILE A 86 6.51 -3.92 -16.68
C ILE A 86 5.09 -3.45 -17.01
N GLY A 87 4.94 -2.27 -17.61
CA GLY A 87 3.66 -1.62 -17.85
C GLY A 87 3.38 -0.51 -16.84
N LEU A 88 2.12 -0.08 -16.76
CA LEU A 88 1.72 0.97 -15.82
C LEU A 88 1.67 0.44 -14.40
N VAL A 89 2.16 1.27 -13.49
CA VAL A 89 2.05 1.06 -12.04
C VAL A 89 1.43 2.29 -11.42
N ALA A 90 0.34 2.12 -10.66
CA ALA A 90 -0.26 3.21 -9.91
C ALA A 90 0.03 3.06 -8.42
N VAL A 91 0.43 4.17 -7.79
CA VAL A 91 0.65 4.28 -6.35
C VAL A 91 -0.38 5.26 -5.81
N LEU A 92 -1.20 4.77 -4.87
CA LEU A 92 -2.27 5.55 -4.26
C LEU A 92 -2.02 5.65 -2.75
N PRO A 93 -1.39 6.70 -2.26
CA PRO A 93 -1.40 7.05 -0.85
C PRO A 93 -2.82 7.48 -0.46
N ILE A 94 -3.40 6.85 0.55
CA ILE A 94 -4.76 7.10 1.04
C ILE A 94 -4.65 7.74 2.42
N GLY A 95 -5.14 8.96 2.57
CA GLY A 95 -5.21 9.63 3.86
C GLY A 95 -6.28 9.00 4.77
N MET A 96 -6.08 9.12 6.07
CA MET A 96 -7.03 8.62 7.06
C MET A 96 -7.05 9.55 8.27
N CYS A 97 -8.25 9.94 8.73
CA CYS A 97 -8.43 10.84 9.87
C CYS A 97 -7.63 12.13 9.71
N GLN A 98 -6.88 12.55 10.73
CA GLN A 98 -6.01 13.73 10.70
C GLN A 98 -4.83 13.65 9.72
N VAL A 99 -4.64 12.52 9.05
CA VAL A 99 -3.54 12.27 8.09
C VAL A 99 -4.03 12.32 6.65
N SER A 100 -4.97 13.16 6.35
CA SER A 100 -5.48 13.34 4.98
C SER A 100 -4.60 14.26 4.10
N SER A 101 -3.51 14.77 4.63
CA SER A 101 -2.58 15.62 3.89
C SER A 101 -1.52 14.79 3.18
N VAL A 102 -1.74 14.50 1.91
CA VAL A 102 -0.75 13.86 1.03
C VAL A 102 0.01 14.95 0.29
N ILE A 103 1.32 15.01 0.49
CA ILE A 103 2.22 15.93 -0.21
C ILE A 103 2.92 15.16 -1.32
N LEU A 104 2.81 15.65 -2.54
CA LEU A 104 3.47 15.08 -3.71
C LEU A 104 4.89 15.62 -3.84
N SER A 105 5.87 14.71 -3.95
CA SER A 105 7.25 15.02 -4.35
C SER A 105 7.48 14.68 -5.83
N ALA A 106 6.64 13.80 -6.42
CA ALA A 106 6.72 13.41 -7.81
C ALA A 106 6.16 14.49 -8.74
N GLU A 107 6.88 14.75 -9.83
CA GLU A 107 6.47 15.70 -10.88
C GLU A 107 6.15 14.97 -12.18
N VAL A 108 5.05 15.35 -12.83
CA VAL A 108 4.63 14.77 -14.13
C VAL A 108 5.68 15.03 -15.21
N GLY A 109 6.00 13.99 -15.98
CA GLY A 109 6.99 14.02 -17.04
C GLY A 109 8.41 13.68 -16.60
N VAL A 110 8.70 13.68 -15.30
CA VAL A 110 10.02 13.35 -14.74
C VAL A 110 10.18 11.83 -14.63
N SER A 111 11.41 11.36 -14.86
CA SER A 111 11.76 9.95 -14.63
C SER A 111 12.31 9.78 -13.22
N VAL A 112 11.77 8.79 -12.51
CA VAL A 112 12.18 8.43 -11.16
C VAL A 112 12.89 7.08 -11.14
N ARG A 113 13.81 6.89 -10.22
CA ARG A 113 14.47 5.61 -9.97
C ARG A 113 13.66 4.81 -8.96
N LYS A 114 13.83 3.50 -8.98
CA LYS A 114 13.29 2.64 -7.90
C LYS A 114 13.80 3.13 -6.53
N GLY A 115 12.87 3.30 -5.59
CA GLY A 115 13.18 3.78 -4.25
C GLY A 115 13.24 5.31 -4.11
N GLU A 116 13.08 6.07 -5.18
CA GLU A 116 12.98 7.52 -5.13
C GLU A 116 11.63 7.96 -4.52
N GLU A 117 11.63 9.04 -3.73
CA GLU A 117 10.44 9.50 -3.05
C GLU A 117 9.39 10.03 -4.05
N LEU A 118 8.15 9.59 -3.88
CA LEU A 118 7.01 10.04 -4.69
C LEU A 118 6.10 10.98 -3.93
N SER A 119 5.92 10.75 -2.64
CA SER A 119 5.03 11.51 -1.77
C SER A 119 5.31 11.21 -0.31
N TYR A 120 4.67 11.99 0.57
CA TYR A 120 4.66 11.70 2.00
C TYR A 120 3.36 12.19 2.66
N PHE A 121 3.05 11.61 3.81
CA PHE A 121 1.97 12.09 4.66
C PHE A 121 2.49 13.05 5.72
N GLN A 122 1.69 14.07 6.03
CA GLN A 122 1.85 14.85 7.24
C GLN A 122 0.98 14.22 8.33
N PHE A 123 1.62 13.83 9.44
CA PHE A 123 1.07 13.04 10.56
C PHE A 123 0.73 11.59 10.22
N GLY A 124 0.82 10.67 11.20
CA GLY A 124 0.81 9.24 10.99
C GLY A 124 -0.59 8.56 10.97
N GLY A 125 -0.70 7.41 10.32
CA GLY A 125 -1.91 6.58 10.16
C GLY A 125 -2.56 6.76 8.80
N SER A 126 -2.38 5.78 7.92
CA SER A 126 -2.78 5.89 6.52
C SER A 126 -2.63 4.55 5.80
N ASP A 127 -3.05 4.52 4.55
CA ASP A 127 -2.92 3.36 3.69
C ASP A 127 -2.09 3.68 2.44
N ILE A 128 -1.53 2.64 1.84
CA ILE A 128 -0.94 2.70 0.50
C ILE A 128 -1.51 1.56 -0.33
N ILE A 129 -2.01 1.88 -1.52
CA ILE A 129 -2.38 0.89 -2.52
C ILE A 129 -1.42 1.01 -3.69
N VAL A 130 -0.89 -0.13 -4.16
CA VAL A 130 -0.11 -0.20 -5.39
C VAL A 130 -0.84 -1.11 -6.36
N LEU A 131 -1.13 -0.61 -7.56
CA LEU A 131 -1.82 -1.32 -8.63
C LEU A 131 -0.86 -1.64 -9.76
N PHE A 132 -1.01 -2.82 -10.34
CA PHE A 132 -0.26 -3.28 -11.51
C PHE A 132 -1.24 -3.70 -12.61
N GLU A 133 -0.93 -3.39 -13.86
CA GLU A 133 -1.73 -3.87 -15.00
C GLU A 133 -1.79 -5.40 -15.05
N SER A 134 -2.83 -5.95 -15.66
CA SER A 134 -3.00 -7.40 -15.80
C SER A 134 -1.86 -8.09 -16.58
N ALA A 135 -1.24 -7.36 -17.50
CA ALA A 135 -0.08 -7.84 -18.28
C ALA A 135 1.23 -7.81 -17.47
N SER A 136 1.28 -7.12 -16.32
CA SER A 136 2.46 -7.05 -15.48
C SER A 136 2.77 -8.41 -14.87
N ASN A 137 4.03 -8.83 -14.99
CA ASN A 137 4.47 -10.11 -14.45
C ASN A 137 5.04 -9.89 -13.04
N VAL A 138 4.15 -9.76 -12.03
CA VAL A 138 4.49 -9.48 -10.64
C VAL A 138 4.17 -10.68 -9.77
N CYS A 139 5.14 -11.07 -8.94
CA CYS A 139 5.00 -12.11 -7.93
C CYS A 139 5.19 -11.51 -6.54
N PHE A 140 4.16 -11.54 -5.71
CA PHE A 140 4.27 -11.13 -4.31
C PHE A 140 4.90 -12.24 -3.46
N SER A 141 5.90 -11.89 -2.66
CA SER A 141 6.44 -12.71 -1.56
C SER A 141 5.86 -12.30 -0.20
N ALA A 142 5.27 -11.11 -0.13
CA ALA A 142 4.58 -10.65 1.07
C ALA A 142 3.35 -11.52 1.38
N GLN A 143 3.12 -11.76 2.67
CA GLN A 143 1.98 -12.51 3.18
C GLN A 143 1.01 -11.56 3.88
N LYS A 144 -0.29 -11.84 3.76
CA LYS A 144 -1.34 -11.10 4.47
C LYS A 144 -1.13 -11.18 5.98
N GLY A 145 -1.28 -10.05 6.66
CA GLY A 145 -1.19 -9.96 8.11
C GLY A 145 0.23 -9.92 8.68
N ILE A 146 1.27 -9.92 7.82
CA ILE A 146 2.66 -9.81 8.27
C ILE A 146 3.14 -8.36 8.07
N HIS A 147 3.77 -7.83 9.12
CA HIS A 147 4.43 -6.53 9.07
C HIS A 147 5.79 -6.62 8.38
N TYR A 148 6.02 -5.73 7.42
CA TYR A 148 7.28 -5.60 6.71
C TYR A 148 7.87 -4.20 6.92
N LYS A 149 9.13 -4.13 7.31
CA LYS A 149 9.84 -2.86 7.41
C LYS A 149 10.12 -2.28 6.03
N MET A 150 10.18 -0.95 5.94
CA MET A 150 10.59 -0.25 4.73
C MET A 150 11.93 -0.80 4.20
N GLY A 151 12.03 -1.00 2.88
CA GLY A 151 13.19 -1.60 2.21
C GLY A 151 13.17 -3.14 2.14
N THR A 152 12.25 -3.82 2.82
CA THR A 152 12.09 -5.27 2.68
C THR A 152 11.57 -5.62 1.28
N LYS A 153 12.13 -6.67 0.68
CA LYS A 153 11.62 -7.20 -0.59
C LYS A 153 10.27 -7.87 -0.37
N ILE A 154 9.20 -7.32 -0.93
CA ILE A 154 7.83 -7.81 -0.80
C ILE A 154 7.26 -8.37 -2.09
N ALA A 155 7.89 -8.08 -3.23
CA ALA A 155 7.50 -8.60 -4.54
C ALA A 155 8.70 -8.67 -5.48
N GLN A 156 8.52 -9.37 -6.58
CA GLN A 156 9.45 -9.38 -7.71
C GLN A 156 8.66 -9.24 -9.01
N ALA A 157 9.16 -8.40 -9.90
CA ALA A 157 8.57 -8.19 -11.22
C ALA A 157 9.54 -8.60 -12.32
N PHE A 158 9.01 -9.11 -13.42
CA PHE A 158 9.77 -9.54 -14.58
C PHE A 158 9.28 -8.77 -15.80
N PRO A 159 10.14 -8.05 -16.55
CA PRO A 159 9.76 -7.40 -17.78
C PRO A 159 9.16 -8.41 -18.78
N VAL A 160 8.18 -7.98 -19.56
CA VAL A 160 7.44 -8.87 -20.51
C VAL A 160 8.36 -9.55 -21.51
N ASN A 161 9.50 -8.95 -21.85
CA ASN A 161 10.49 -9.48 -22.79
C ASN A 161 11.50 -10.47 -22.19
N SER A 162 11.42 -10.74 -20.91
CA SER A 162 12.26 -11.75 -20.23
C SER A 162 11.60 -13.11 -20.39
N MET A 163 12.18 -13.96 -21.25
CA MET A 163 11.67 -15.30 -21.55
C MET A 163 11.11 -16.01 -20.31
N GLY A 164 9.81 -16.20 -20.29
CA GLY A 164 9.15 -17.43 -19.83
C GLY A 164 9.23 -17.85 -18.39
N ILE A 165 9.65 -17.04 -17.43
CA ILE A 165 9.45 -17.38 -16.03
C ILE A 165 8.04 -16.94 -15.64
N LEU A 166 7.06 -17.78 -15.94
CA LEU A 166 5.72 -17.66 -15.38
C LEU A 166 5.84 -17.71 -13.85
N CYS A 167 5.31 -16.70 -13.18
CA CYS A 167 5.08 -16.77 -11.76
C CYS A 167 4.12 -17.96 -11.50
N LEU A 168 4.65 -19.10 -11.10
CA LEU A 168 3.87 -20.32 -10.84
C LEU A 168 2.77 -20.09 -9.78
N TRP A 169 2.87 -18.99 -9.01
CA TRP A 169 1.89 -18.61 -8.00
C TRP A 169 0.62 -17.97 -8.58
N LYS A 170 0.65 -17.45 -9.81
CA LYS A 170 -0.59 -16.96 -10.46
C LYS A 170 -1.66 -18.04 -10.62
N LYS A 171 -1.30 -19.31 -10.64
CA LYS A 171 -2.25 -20.44 -10.82
C LYS A 171 -3.00 -20.86 -9.55
N SER A 172 -2.54 -20.50 -8.36
CA SER A 172 -3.16 -20.91 -7.09
C SER A 172 -4.20 -19.90 -6.55
N MET A 173 -4.34 -18.72 -7.15
CA MET A 173 -5.14 -17.63 -6.64
C MET A 173 -6.26 -17.25 -7.62
N SER A 174 -7.13 -18.18 -7.95
CA SER A 174 -8.31 -17.95 -8.79
C SER A 174 -9.53 -17.44 -8.02
N SER A 175 -9.33 -16.52 -7.07
CA SER A 175 -10.40 -15.82 -6.37
C SER A 175 -10.22 -14.31 -6.56
N PRO A 176 -11.28 -13.55 -6.94
CA PRO A 176 -11.18 -12.10 -7.20
C PRO A 176 -10.98 -11.22 -5.96
N THR A 177 -10.70 -11.80 -4.80
CA THR A 177 -10.61 -11.09 -3.51
C THR A 177 -9.27 -11.29 -2.78
N ASN A 178 -8.15 -11.34 -3.50
CA ASN A 178 -6.85 -11.50 -2.83
C ASN A 178 -6.26 -10.16 -2.39
N TRP A 179 -6.76 -9.65 -1.26
CA TRP A 179 -6.20 -8.53 -0.54
C TRP A 179 -4.96 -8.96 0.23
N VAL A 180 -3.80 -8.42 -0.09
CA VAL A 180 -2.62 -8.54 0.77
C VAL A 180 -2.65 -7.35 1.74
N LYS A 181 -3.22 -7.53 2.92
CA LYS A 181 -3.08 -6.58 4.03
C LYS A 181 -1.75 -6.83 4.72
N THR A 182 -0.89 -5.84 4.72
CA THR A 182 0.28 -5.83 5.60
C THR A 182 -0.09 -5.02 6.84
N PHE A 183 -0.16 -5.68 7.99
CA PHE A 183 -0.40 -5.02 9.25
C PHE A 183 0.93 -4.70 9.93
N THR A 184 0.97 -3.54 10.53
CA THR A 184 2.03 -3.17 11.42
C THR A 184 1.64 -3.62 12.84
N SER A 185 2.35 -4.56 13.39
CA SER A 185 2.27 -4.82 14.82
C SER A 185 3.64 -4.67 15.46
N LYS A 186 3.69 -3.76 16.41
CA LYS A 186 4.59 -3.61 17.56
C LYS A 186 6.06 -3.95 17.39
N THR A 187 6.85 -2.92 17.61
CA THR A 187 8.09 -3.04 18.37
C THR A 187 7.76 -3.18 19.86
N SER A 188 8.14 -4.29 20.47
CA SER A 188 8.40 -4.39 21.91
C SER A 188 9.56 -3.49 22.28
#